data_2323861a0be64fcfe67b6af7228e98b8
#
_entry.id   2323861a0be64fcfe67b6af7228e98b8
#
_cell.length_a   1.000
_cell.length_b   1.000
_cell.length_c   1.000
_cell.angle_alpha   90.00
_cell.angle_beta   90.00
_cell.angle_gamma   90.00
#
_symmetry.space_group_name_H-M   'P 1'
#
loop_
_entity.id
_entity.type
_entity.pdbx_description
1 polymer ?
#
loop_
_entity_poly.entity_id
_entity_poly.type
_entity_poly.pdbx_seq_one_letter_code
_entity_poly.pdbx_strand_id
1 'polypeptide(L)'
;AKCSGDEVGRATSGAAKSLLGRVYLTKGDFLNAESKLKEVTTMGYQLLANYEDLFDYTKSEHHSEYIFDIEYQSGIGEGSTFTTAFFPNFSEMNEFFNITGAGQEYNNPTQELISLFVPGDTRKEVTVGVPGGFYDADSVFHALPTSTNQTYTKKYFDSSPVRADSKANWKVIRYADVLLMYAEALNENGKPQQAIPFLNQVRTRAGLEGYPNTMSQTETRDAIVLERRLELSFEGVRWFDLVRTGKAYEVMKDKGMAPYMTVFPIPLSQVQIINDPTIFPQNPGYD
;
A
#
# COMPACT_ATOMS: atom_id res chain seq x y z
N ALA A 1 9.87 15.25 15.11
CA ALA A 1 8.77 16.19 15.34
C ALA A 1 7.95 16.30 14.06
N LYS A 2 6.62 16.45 14.16
CA LYS A 2 5.77 16.83 13.03
C LYS A 2 6.09 18.26 12.64
N CYS A 3 6.11 18.57 11.35
CA CYS A 3 6.18 19.94 10.88
C CYS A 3 4.88 20.69 11.21
N SER A 4 4.95 22.00 11.36
CA SER A 4 3.80 22.87 11.62
C SER A 4 3.96 24.20 10.89
N GLY A 5 2.86 24.90 10.64
CA GLY A 5 2.87 26.13 9.87
C GLY A 5 3.39 25.90 8.44
N ASP A 6 4.24 26.80 7.95
CA ASP A 6 4.80 26.77 6.58
C ASP A 6 5.71 25.57 6.28
N GLU A 7 6.04 24.75 7.29
CA GLU A 7 6.87 23.56 7.14
C GLU A 7 6.05 22.26 6.93
N VAL A 8 4.74 22.35 6.94
CA VAL A 8 3.85 21.20 6.66
C VAL A 8 4.11 20.68 5.24
N GLY A 9 4.09 19.35 5.07
CA GLY A 9 4.43 18.68 3.79
C GLY A 9 5.92 18.35 3.61
N ARG A 10 6.81 18.94 4.41
CA ARG A 10 8.24 18.62 4.35
C ARG A 10 8.57 17.28 5.02
N ALA A 11 9.64 16.63 4.52
CA ALA A 11 10.12 15.40 5.10
C ALA A 11 10.58 15.58 6.56
N THR A 12 9.99 14.80 7.45
CA THR A 12 10.26 14.85 8.89
C THR A 12 11.35 13.87 9.32
N SER A 13 11.86 14.01 10.54
CA SER A 13 12.72 12.99 11.16
C SER A 13 12.03 11.62 11.25
N GLY A 14 10.70 11.60 11.48
CA GLY A 14 9.92 10.37 11.45
C GLY A 14 9.90 9.70 10.06
N ALA A 15 9.71 10.48 9.00
CA ALA A 15 9.77 10.00 7.62
C ALA A 15 11.16 9.41 7.30
N ALA A 16 12.24 10.14 7.61
CA ALA A 16 13.61 9.68 7.36
C ALA A 16 13.94 8.39 8.13
N LYS A 17 13.55 8.29 9.41
CA LYS A 17 13.77 7.10 10.24
C LYS A 17 12.95 5.90 9.75
N SER A 18 11.71 6.12 9.35
CA SER A 18 10.83 5.07 8.80
C SER A 18 11.38 4.51 7.50
N LEU A 19 11.82 5.40 6.60
CA LEU A 19 12.45 5.00 5.34
C LEU A 19 13.76 4.25 5.58
N LEU A 20 14.59 4.71 6.52
CA LEU A 20 15.84 4.01 6.90
C LEU A 20 15.54 2.62 7.48
N GLY A 21 14.50 2.49 8.31
CA GLY A 21 14.03 1.19 8.80
C GLY A 21 13.64 0.24 7.67
N ARG A 22 12.91 0.73 6.66
CA ARG A 22 12.56 -0.03 5.44
C ARG A 22 13.80 -0.45 4.65
N VAL A 23 14.80 0.41 4.53
CA VAL A 23 16.09 0.08 3.88
C VAL A 23 16.80 -1.04 4.65
N TYR A 24 16.86 -0.98 5.98
CA TYR A 24 17.46 -2.05 6.78
C TYR A 24 16.70 -3.38 6.63
N LEU A 25 15.37 -3.38 6.63
CA LEU A 25 14.57 -4.58 6.35
C LEU A 25 14.88 -5.16 4.96
N THR A 26 15.00 -4.30 3.95
CA THR A 26 15.33 -4.73 2.57
C THR A 26 16.71 -5.36 2.49
N LYS A 27 17.66 -4.93 3.31
CA LYS A 27 19.01 -5.49 3.44
C LYS A 27 19.08 -6.75 4.31
N GLY A 28 17.99 -7.12 5.01
CA GLY A 28 18.01 -8.18 6.03
C GLY A 28 18.74 -7.79 7.33
N ASP A 29 18.98 -6.50 7.54
CA ASP A 29 19.60 -5.97 8.77
C ASP A 29 18.52 -5.69 9.82
N PHE A 30 17.97 -6.75 10.38
CA PHE A 30 16.82 -6.66 11.29
C PHE A 30 17.16 -5.97 12.62
N LEU A 31 18.43 -6.01 13.09
CA LEU A 31 18.81 -5.32 14.31
C LEU A 31 18.75 -3.80 14.16
N ASN A 32 19.30 -3.27 13.07
CA ASN A 32 19.23 -1.84 12.79
C ASN A 32 17.81 -1.40 12.41
N ALA A 33 17.04 -2.25 11.70
CA ALA A 33 15.64 -2.01 11.42
C ALA A 33 14.83 -1.86 12.72
N GLU A 34 14.94 -2.80 13.65
CA GLU A 34 14.30 -2.76 14.96
C GLU A 34 14.64 -1.46 15.70
N SER A 35 15.94 -1.10 15.77
CA SER A 35 16.39 0.11 16.45
C SER A 35 15.77 1.37 15.88
N LYS A 36 15.76 1.52 14.54
CA LYS A 36 15.24 2.72 13.88
C LYS A 36 13.72 2.83 13.95
N LEU A 37 13.02 1.73 13.74
CA LEU A 37 11.55 1.71 13.78
C LEU A 37 11.03 1.92 15.21
N LYS A 38 11.72 1.40 16.22
CA LYS A 38 11.43 1.69 17.63
C LYS A 38 11.44 3.19 17.93
N GLU A 39 12.41 3.91 17.40
CA GLU A 39 12.46 5.36 17.58
C GLU A 39 11.16 6.03 17.04
N VAL A 40 10.63 5.56 15.91
CA VAL A 40 9.43 6.13 15.30
C VAL A 40 8.19 5.85 16.16
N THR A 41 8.09 4.65 16.77
CA THR A 41 6.93 4.30 17.62
C THR A 41 6.80 5.19 18.85
N THR A 42 7.84 5.92 19.21
CA THR A 42 7.84 6.86 20.35
C THR A 42 7.65 8.33 19.95
N MET A 43 7.40 8.62 18.66
CA MET A 43 7.29 9.99 18.15
C MET A 43 5.88 10.60 18.18
N GLY A 44 4.91 9.88 18.76
CA GLY A 44 3.53 10.37 18.92
C GLY A 44 2.63 10.15 17.69
N TYR A 45 3.02 9.30 16.74
CA TYR A 45 2.13 8.82 15.69
C TYR A 45 1.10 7.84 16.27
N GLN A 46 -0.10 7.82 15.70
CA GLN A 46 -1.18 6.96 16.15
C GLN A 46 -2.00 6.48 14.95
N LEU A 47 -2.51 5.26 15.00
CA LEU A 47 -3.50 4.78 14.03
C LEU A 47 -4.76 5.62 14.13
N LEU A 48 -5.40 5.90 13.00
CA LEU A 48 -6.78 6.40 12.99
C LEU A 48 -7.72 5.29 13.48
N ALA A 49 -8.77 5.69 14.18
CA ALA A 49 -9.75 4.74 14.69
C ALA A 49 -10.46 3.99 13.56
N ASN A 50 -10.85 4.71 12.51
CA ASN A 50 -11.50 4.16 11.34
C ASN A 50 -10.53 4.08 10.17
N TYR A 51 -10.43 2.90 9.56
CA TYR A 51 -9.59 2.70 8.39
C TYR A 51 -10.01 3.55 7.17
N GLU A 52 -11.29 3.73 7.01
CA GLU A 52 -11.86 4.50 5.90
C GLU A 52 -11.40 5.98 5.90
N ASP A 53 -11.17 6.57 7.09
CA ASP A 53 -10.74 7.97 7.23
C ASP A 53 -9.37 8.24 6.58
N LEU A 54 -8.57 7.19 6.35
CA LEU A 54 -7.30 7.28 5.60
C LEU A 54 -7.49 7.64 4.12
N PHE A 55 -8.64 7.29 3.56
CA PHE A 55 -8.95 7.40 2.12
C PHE A 55 -10.15 8.29 1.85
N ASP A 56 -10.67 8.97 2.86
CA ASP A 56 -11.67 10.02 2.73
C ASP A 56 -10.98 11.36 2.54
N TYR A 57 -10.84 11.77 1.29
CA TYR A 57 -10.16 13.01 0.90
C TYR A 57 -10.98 14.27 1.19
N THR A 58 -12.15 14.15 1.78
CA THR A 58 -12.95 15.28 2.31
C THR A 58 -12.59 15.61 3.75
N LYS A 59 -11.95 14.68 4.47
CA LYS A 59 -11.49 14.85 5.85
C LYS A 59 -10.12 15.51 5.90
N SER A 60 -9.76 15.95 7.08
CA SER A 60 -8.51 16.69 7.30
C SER A 60 -7.29 15.86 6.89
N GLU A 61 -6.40 16.48 6.16
CA GLU A 61 -5.04 16.00 5.89
C GLU A 61 -4.16 16.07 7.14
N HIS A 62 -2.94 15.51 7.08
CA HIS A 62 -1.92 15.61 8.15
C HIS A 62 -2.34 15.03 9.51
N HIS A 63 -3.25 14.05 9.51
CA HIS A 63 -3.69 13.39 10.74
C HIS A 63 -2.60 12.51 11.38
N SER A 64 -2.90 11.92 12.55
CA SER A 64 -1.93 11.24 13.41
C SER A 64 -1.23 10.03 12.78
N GLU A 65 -1.82 9.39 11.77
CA GLU A 65 -1.26 8.21 11.11
C GLU A 65 -0.31 8.56 9.96
N TYR A 66 -0.37 9.78 9.39
CA TYR A 66 0.50 10.19 8.30
C TYR A 66 1.92 10.45 8.79
N ILE A 67 2.88 9.85 8.11
CA ILE A 67 4.30 10.07 8.34
C ILE A 67 4.92 10.82 7.16
N PHE A 68 4.61 10.37 5.92
CA PHE A 68 5.04 11.04 4.70
C PHE A 68 4.12 10.67 3.54
N ASP A 69 3.54 11.68 2.92
CA ASP A 69 2.71 11.59 1.73
C ASP A 69 3.30 12.46 0.61
N ILE A 70 2.99 12.10 -0.64
CA ILE A 70 3.07 13.04 -1.75
C ILE A 70 1.70 13.68 -1.87
N GLU A 71 1.65 14.97 -1.64
CA GLU A 71 0.40 15.74 -1.61
C GLU A 71 0.03 16.24 -2.99
N TYR A 72 -1.25 16.19 -3.31
CA TYR A 72 -1.82 16.63 -4.56
C TYR A 72 -2.96 17.63 -4.29
N GLN A 73 -3.10 18.61 -5.18
CA GLN A 73 -4.17 19.60 -5.10
C GLN A 73 -4.86 19.75 -6.44
N SER A 74 -6.18 19.50 -6.47
CA SER A 74 -6.97 19.70 -7.68
C SER A 74 -7.24 21.18 -7.97
N GLY A 75 -7.46 21.50 -9.23
CA GLY A 75 -7.86 22.85 -9.69
C GLY A 75 -6.71 23.82 -9.98
N ILE A 76 -5.45 23.43 -9.72
CA ILE A 76 -4.27 24.28 -9.96
C ILE A 76 -3.19 23.58 -10.82
N GLY A 77 -3.53 22.42 -11.40
CA GLY A 77 -2.59 21.64 -12.23
C GLY A 77 -1.61 20.75 -11.43
N GLU A 78 -1.87 20.54 -10.14
CA GLU A 78 -1.10 19.70 -9.23
C GLU A 78 -1.90 18.49 -8.74
N GLY A 79 -2.98 18.13 -9.44
CA GLY A 79 -3.83 16.99 -9.12
C GLY A 79 -3.21 15.64 -9.46
N SER A 80 -3.65 14.60 -8.73
CA SER A 80 -3.23 13.23 -8.98
C SER A 80 -4.07 12.56 -10.07
N THR A 81 -3.46 11.54 -10.69
CA THR A 81 -4.13 10.71 -11.71
C THR A 81 -4.75 9.44 -11.10
N PHE A 82 -4.59 9.19 -9.81
CA PHE A 82 -4.90 7.88 -9.22
C PHE A 82 -6.38 7.52 -9.30
N THR A 83 -7.27 8.49 -9.05
CA THR A 83 -8.71 8.26 -9.18
C THR A 83 -9.05 7.76 -10.59
N THR A 84 -8.63 8.47 -11.63
CA THR A 84 -8.89 8.07 -13.02
C THR A 84 -8.19 6.75 -13.38
N ALA A 85 -6.97 6.52 -12.90
CA ALA A 85 -6.20 5.32 -13.19
C ALA A 85 -6.84 4.04 -12.62
N PHE A 86 -7.42 4.11 -11.43
CA PHE A 86 -7.99 2.95 -10.74
C PHE A 86 -9.50 2.85 -10.85
N PHE A 87 -10.18 3.90 -11.29
CA PHE A 87 -11.62 3.93 -11.41
C PHE A 87 -12.12 3.03 -12.56
N PRO A 88 -13.25 2.34 -12.39
CA PRO A 88 -13.86 1.57 -13.47
C PRO A 88 -14.45 2.48 -14.55
N ASN A 89 -14.50 1.99 -15.77
CA ASN A 89 -14.94 2.78 -16.94
C ASN A 89 -16.46 2.64 -17.14
N PHE A 90 -17.26 3.25 -16.25
CA PHE A 90 -18.72 3.27 -16.33
C PHE A 90 -19.25 4.70 -16.21
N SER A 91 -20.02 5.12 -17.20
CA SER A 91 -20.62 6.47 -17.25
C SER A 91 -21.47 6.78 -16.01
N GLU A 92 -22.24 5.80 -15.55
CA GLU A 92 -23.13 5.92 -14.40
C GLU A 92 -22.32 6.16 -13.10
N MET A 93 -21.19 5.48 -12.92
CA MET A 93 -20.32 5.73 -11.80
C MET A 93 -19.59 7.07 -11.93
N ASN A 94 -19.15 7.43 -13.13
CA ASN A 94 -18.50 8.72 -13.38
C ASN A 94 -19.43 9.89 -13.00
N GLU A 95 -20.71 9.82 -13.41
CA GLU A 95 -21.69 10.82 -13.09
C GLU A 95 -21.98 10.90 -11.59
N PHE A 96 -22.21 9.72 -10.96
CA PHE A 96 -22.53 9.64 -9.54
C PHE A 96 -21.38 10.18 -8.64
N PHE A 97 -20.14 9.79 -8.93
CA PHE A 97 -18.98 10.21 -8.14
C PHE A 97 -18.34 11.51 -8.62
N ASN A 98 -18.94 12.20 -9.60
CA ASN A 98 -18.42 13.44 -10.18
C ASN A 98 -16.96 13.29 -10.65
N ILE A 99 -16.70 12.26 -11.45
CA ILE A 99 -15.38 11.96 -12.02
C ILE A 99 -15.42 12.19 -13.53
N THR A 100 -14.59 13.10 -14.03
CA THR A 100 -14.49 13.37 -15.46
C THR A 100 -13.47 12.49 -16.15
N GLY A 101 -13.89 11.89 -17.26
CA GLY A 101 -13.07 11.02 -18.12
C GLY A 101 -13.25 9.54 -17.83
N ALA A 102 -12.86 8.72 -18.80
CA ALA A 102 -12.94 7.27 -18.69
C ALA A 102 -11.95 6.74 -17.67
N GLY A 103 -12.40 5.89 -16.76
CA GLY A 103 -11.56 5.12 -15.87
C GLY A 103 -10.64 4.18 -16.67
N GLN A 104 -9.45 3.90 -16.14
CA GLN A 104 -8.46 3.04 -16.81
C GLN A 104 -8.45 1.60 -16.26
N GLU A 105 -9.18 1.35 -15.17
CA GLU A 105 -9.32 0.03 -14.55
C GLU A 105 -7.98 -0.63 -14.18
N TYR A 106 -6.97 0.16 -13.87
CA TYR A 106 -5.68 -0.40 -13.47
C TYR A 106 -5.75 -0.95 -12.05
N ASN A 107 -4.95 -1.99 -11.82
CA ASN A 107 -4.70 -2.53 -10.49
C ASN A 107 -5.98 -3.09 -9.80
N ASN A 108 -6.81 -3.81 -10.54
CA ASN A 108 -8.01 -4.43 -10.00
C ASN A 108 -7.69 -5.53 -8.99
N PRO A 109 -8.49 -5.68 -7.91
CA PRO A 109 -8.30 -6.73 -6.93
C PRO A 109 -8.54 -8.11 -7.52
N THR A 110 -7.63 -9.05 -7.25
CA THR A 110 -7.81 -10.45 -7.62
C THR A 110 -8.76 -11.16 -6.66
N GLN A 111 -9.45 -12.20 -7.14
CA GLN A 111 -10.31 -13.03 -6.27
C GLN A 111 -9.52 -13.65 -5.11
N GLU A 112 -8.26 -13.96 -5.33
CA GLU A 112 -7.37 -14.46 -4.30
C GLU A 112 -7.18 -13.42 -3.18
N LEU A 113 -6.89 -12.16 -3.50
CA LEU A 113 -6.83 -11.09 -2.49
C LEU A 113 -8.17 -10.90 -1.77
N ILE A 114 -9.28 -10.88 -2.51
CA ILE A 114 -10.62 -10.69 -1.94
C ILE A 114 -10.96 -11.77 -0.92
N SER A 115 -10.58 -13.02 -1.21
CA SER A 115 -10.83 -14.16 -0.32
C SER A 115 -10.03 -14.15 0.98
N LEU A 116 -8.98 -13.34 1.06
CA LEU A 116 -8.18 -13.18 2.30
C LEU A 116 -8.85 -12.28 3.34
N PHE A 117 -9.78 -11.41 2.93
CA PHE A 117 -10.57 -10.62 3.86
C PHE A 117 -11.65 -11.49 4.50
N VAL A 118 -11.48 -11.75 5.79
CA VAL A 118 -12.44 -12.54 6.57
C VAL A 118 -13.66 -11.71 6.95
N PRO A 119 -14.81 -12.32 7.30
CA PRO A 119 -15.98 -11.59 7.81
C PRO A 119 -15.60 -10.69 8.99
N GLY A 120 -16.07 -9.44 8.98
CA GLY A 120 -15.77 -8.44 9.99
C GLY A 120 -14.52 -7.59 9.73
N ASP A 121 -13.72 -7.90 8.69
CA ASP A 121 -12.60 -7.04 8.29
C ASP A 121 -13.12 -5.77 7.58
N THR A 122 -13.10 -4.65 8.31
CA THR A 122 -13.61 -3.37 7.83
C THR A 122 -12.82 -2.77 6.67
N ARG A 123 -11.60 -3.24 6.43
CA ARG A 123 -10.76 -2.79 5.30
C ARG A 123 -11.27 -3.23 3.95
N LYS A 124 -12.03 -4.34 3.90
CA LYS A 124 -12.54 -4.87 2.64
C LYS A 124 -13.39 -3.86 1.89
N GLU A 125 -14.34 -3.23 2.57
CA GLU A 125 -15.27 -2.27 1.97
C GLU A 125 -14.61 -0.99 1.49
N VAL A 126 -13.51 -0.61 2.13
CA VAL A 126 -12.68 0.55 1.76
C VAL A 126 -11.75 0.24 0.59
N THR A 127 -11.30 -1.03 0.49
CA THR A 127 -10.25 -1.43 -0.46
C THR A 127 -10.83 -1.95 -1.77
N VAL A 128 -11.95 -2.70 -1.70
CA VAL A 128 -12.51 -3.46 -2.81
C VAL A 128 -13.89 -2.95 -3.15
N GLY A 129 -14.10 -2.59 -4.41
CA GLY A 129 -15.42 -2.24 -4.94
C GLY A 129 -16.33 -3.46 -5.02
N VAL A 130 -17.62 -3.21 -4.91
CA VAL A 130 -18.66 -4.26 -4.97
C VAL A 130 -18.76 -4.82 -6.38
N PRO A 131 -18.78 -6.15 -6.57
CA PRO A 131 -18.97 -6.73 -7.90
C PRO A 131 -20.29 -6.30 -8.53
N GLY A 132 -20.24 -5.86 -9.78
CA GLY A 132 -21.43 -5.52 -10.58
C GLY A 132 -22.15 -4.25 -10.20
N GLY A 133 -21.59 -3.40 -9.32
CA GLY A 133 -22.24 -2.16 -8.95
C GLY A 133 -21.52 -1.36 -7.88
N PHE A 134 -22.24 -0.44 -7.27
CA PHE A 134 -21.77 0.36 -6.15
C PHE A 134 -22.95 0.73 -5.23
N TYR A 135 -22.62 1.09 -3.99
CA TYR A 135 -23.58 1.66 -3.05
C TYR A 135 -23.41 3.17 -2.99
N ASP A 136 -24.52 3.88 -2.92
CA ASP A 136 -24.54 5.31 -2.64
C ASP A 136 -24.47 5.61 -1.12
N ALA A 137 -24.53 6.90 -0.76
CA ALA A 137 -24.47 7.34 0.63
C ALA A 137 -25.65 6.85 1.48
N ASP A 138 -26.78 6.58 0.85
CA ASP A 138 -27.98 6.03 1.49
C ASP A 138 -28.00 4.50 1.53
N SER A 139 -26.90 3.85 1.15
CA SER A 139 -26.75 2.40 1.05
C SER A 139 -27.66 1.75 0.02
N VAL A 140 -28.08 2.47 -1.00
CA VAL A 140 -28.83 1.93 -2.14
C VAL A 140 -27.85 1.38 -3.17
N PHE A 141 -28.08 0.13 -3.61
CA PHE A 141 -27.24 -0.53 -4.61
C PHE A 141 -27.62 -0.07 -6.02
N HIS A 142 -26.64 0.45 -6.73
CA HIS A 142 -26.73 0.81 -8.15
C HIS A 142 -26.03 -0.25 -8.99
N ALA A 143 -26.82 -1.03 -9.76
CA ALA A 143 -26.27 -2.06 -10.63
C ALA A 143 -25.61 -1.43 -11.86
N LEU A 144 -24.42 -1.93 -12.21
CA LEU A 144 -23.74 -1.62 -13.46
C LEU A 144 -24.14 -2.64 -14.56
N PRO A 145 -23.94 -2.34 -15.85
CA PRO A 145 -24.20 -3.26 -16.94
C PRO A 145 -23.53 -4.61 -16.70
N THR A 146 -24.23 -5.70 -17.03
CA THR A 146 -23.86 -7.09 -16.69
C THR A 146 -22.53 -7.58 -17.27
N SER A 147 -21.92 -6.85 -18.20
CA SER A 147 -20.57 -7.15 -18.70
C SER A 147 -19.45 -6.93 -17.66
N THR A 148 -19.80 -6.46 -16.45
CA THR A 148 -18.85 -5.95 -15.46
C THR A 148 -19.02 -6.56 -14.08
N ASN A 149 -18.96 -7.88 -13.99
CA ASN A 149 -18.77 -8.56 -12.71
C ASN A 149 -17.37 -8.32 -12.10
N GLN A 150 -16.66 -7.31 -12.60
CA GLN A 150 -15.33 -6.98 -12.13
C GLN A 150 -15.42 -6.19 -10.81
N THR A 151 -14.59 -6.58 -9.87
CA THR A 151 -14.29 -5.76 -8.72
C THR A 151 -13.28 -4.70 -9.10
N TYR A 152 -13.24 -3.61 -8.35
CA TYR A 152 -12.36 -2.48 -8.61
C TYR A 152 -11.71 -1.97 -7.32
N THR A 153 -10.63 -1.20 -7.45
CA THR A 153 -9.93 -0.61 -6.30
C THR A 153 -10.62 0.67 -5.86
N LYS A 154 -10.94 0.80 -4.55
CA LYS A 154 -11.66 1.96 -3.99
C LYS A 154 -10.78 2.99 -3.29
N LYS A 155 -9.62 2.62 -2.79
CA LYS A 155 -8.77 3.48 -1.92
C LYS A 155 -8.49 4.90 -2.44
N TYR A 156 -8.58 5.11 -3.74
CA TYR A 156 -8.25 6.38 -4.37
C TYR A 156 -9.47 7.06 -4.99
N PHE A 157 -10.66 6.72 -4.53
CA PHE A 157 -11.88 7.37 -4.98
C PHE A 157 -11.99 8.77 -4.38
N ASP A 158 -11.89 9.75 -5.23
CA ASP A 158 -12.11 11.16 -4.92
C ASP A 158 -12.83 11.81 -6.09
N SER A 159 -13.68 12.81 -5.79
CA SER A 159 -14.29 13.63 -6.83
C SER A 159 -13.20 14.29 -7.67
N SER A 160 -13.28 14.13 -8.98
CA SER A 160 -12.32 14.69 -9.94
C SER A 160 -13.07 15.32 -11.13
N PRO A 161 -13.65 16.53 -10.94
CA PRO A 161 -14.42 17.21 -11.97
C PRO A 161 -13.60 17.62 -13.19
N VAL A 162 -12.28 17.62 -13.06
CA VAL A 162 -11.31 17.73 -14.15
C VAL A 162 -10.59 16.40 -14.28
N ARG A 163 -10.43 15.92 -15.51
CA ARG A 163 -9.80 14.63 -15.77
C ARG A 163 -8.38 14.57 -15.17
N ALA A 164 -8.10 13.50 -14.43
CA ALA A 164 -6.78 13.23 -13.84
C ALA A 164 -6.27 14.37 -12.91
N ASP A 165 -7.19 15.02 -12.21
CA ASP A 165 -6.91 16.17 -11.35
C ASP A 165 -7.59 16.01 -9.98
N SER A 166 -7.35 14.87 -9.30
CA SER A 166 -7.89 14.61 -7.97
C SER A 166 -6.92 15.04 -6.86
N LYS A 167 -7.44 15.25 -5.65
CA LYS A 167 -6.64 15.53 -4.45
C LYS A 167 -6.22 14.27 -3.68
N ALA A 168 -6.38 13.09 -4.29
CA ALA A 168 -6.01 11.84 -3.67
C ALA A 168 -4.48 11.74 -3.48
N ASN A 169 -4.02 11.94 -2.25
CA ASN A 169 -2.61 11.89 -1.88
C ASN A 169 -2.05 10.46 -1.94
N TRP A 170 -0.77 10.35 -2.33
CA TRP A 170 -0.06 9.09 -2.30
C TRP A 170 0.65 8.89 -0.96
N LYS A 171 0.23 7.86 -0.23
CA LYS A 171 0.79 7.49 1.08
C LYS A 171 2.09 6.73 0.89
N VAL A 172 3.24 7.42 1.08
CA VAL A 172 4.57 6.79 0.97
C VAL A 172 4.88 5.95 2.20
N ILE A 173 4.58 6.50 3.39
CA ILE A 173 4.75 5.83 4.68
C ILE A 173 3.67 6.31 5.63
N ARG A 174 2.91 5.39 6.20
CA ARG A 174 1.97 5.65 7.28
C ARG A 174 2.27 4.79 8.51
N TYR A 175 1.72 5.15 9.66
CA TYR A 175 2.11 4.54 10.92
C TYR A 175 1.80 3.04 11.00
N ALA A 176 0.73 2.57 10.36
CA ALA A 176 0.46 1.13 10.25
C ALA A 176 1.60 0.35 9.58
N ASP A 177 2.19 0.91 8.51
CA ASP A 177 3.34 0.29 7.86
C ASP A 177 4.57 0.24 8.80
N VAL A 178 4.80 1.31 9.58
CA VAL A 178 5.86 1.31 10.60
C VAL A 178 5.63 0.25 11.66
N LEU A 179 4.41 0.09 12.17
CA LEU A 179 4.07 -0.94 13.16
C LEU A 179 4.34 -2.35 12.62
N LEU A 180 3.95 -2.61 11.36
CA LEU A 180 4.14 -3.91 10.72
C LEU A 180 5.61 -4.17 10.38
N MET A 181 6.37 -3.16 9.95
CA MET A 181 7.81 -3.26 9.75
C MET A 181 8.55 -3.50 11.07
N TYR A 182 8.12 -2.85 12.16
CA TYR A 182 8.71 -3.04 13.47
C TYR A 182 8.41 -4.43 14.04
N ALA A 183 7.17 -4.91 13.88
CA ALA A 183 6.79 -6.28 14.22
C ALA A 183 7.63 -7.31 13.46
N GLU A 184 7.87 -7.08 12.17
CA GLU A 184 8.73 -7.95 11.36
C GLU A 184 10.16 -7.95 11.89
N ALA A 185 10.77 -6.80 12.12
CA ALA A 185 12.13 -6.70 12.65
C ALA A 185 12.28 -7.40 14.01
N LEU A 186 11.32 -7.23 14.92
CA LEU A 186 11.28 -7.94 16.20
C LEU A 186 11.20 -9.46 16.00
N ASN A 187 10.31 -9.91 15.13
CA ASN A 187 10.12 -11.34 14.85
C ASN A 187 11.40 -11.98 14.29
N GLU A 188 12.03 -11.34 13.30
CA GLU A 188 13.24 -11.86 12.68
C GLU A 188 14.44 -11.84 13.64
N ASN A 189 14.44 -10.96 14.63
CA ASN A 189 15.41 -10.96 15.75
C ASN A 189 15.06 -11.98 16.85
N GLY A 190 14.12 -12.93 16.62
CA GLY A 190 13.77 -13.98 17.57
C GLY A 190 12.91 -13.51 18.74
N LYS A 191 12.15 -12.43 18.57
CA LYS A 191 11.29 -11.81 19.60
C LYS A 191 9.81 -11.81 19.20
N PRO A 192 9.20 -12.94 18.78
CA PRO A 192 7.84 -12.98 18.28
C PRO A 192 6.80 -12.43 19.29
N GLN A 193 6.96 -12.74 20.57
CA GLN A 193 6.05 -12.27 21.61
C GLN A 193 6.08 -10.73 21.79
N GLN A 194 7.18 -10.07 21.42
CA GLN A 194 7.26 -8.62 21.40
C GLN A 194 6.70 -8.02 20.10
N ALA A 195 6.70 -8.78 19.00
CA ALA A 195 6.15 -8.37 17.71
C ALA A 195 4.61 -8.33 17.70
N ILE A 196 3.97 -9.33 18.31
CA ILE A 196 2.53 -9.55 18.29
C ILE A 196 1.72 -8.33 18.78
N PRO A 197 2.09 -7.60 19.83
CA PRO A 197 1.36 -6.41 20.24
C PRO A 197 1.30 -5.30 19.16
N PHE A 198 2.34 -5.13 18.36
CA PHE A 198 2.37 -4.14 17.27
C PHE A 198 1.54 -4.61 16.07
N LEU A 199 1.64 -5.89 15.72
CA LEU A 199 0.79 -6.53 14.74
C LEU A 199 -0.71 -6.39 15.11
N ASN A 200 -1.04 -6.64 16.36
CA ASN A 200 -2.41 -6.59 16.87
C ASN A 200 -3.00 -5.17 16.87
N GLN A 201 -2.20 -4.12 17.00
CA GLN A 201 -2.73 -2.76 16.85
C GLN A 201 -3.37 -2.56 15.48
N VAL A 202 -2.73 -3.02 14.40
CA VAL A 202 -3.26 -2.92 13.05
C VAL A 202 -4.48 -3.82 12.87
N ARG A 203 -4.38 -5.06 13.32
CA ARG A 203 -5.45 -6.05 13.18
C ARG A 203 -6.73 -5.67 13.95
N THR A 204 -6.61 -5.21 15.17
CA THR A 204 -7.78 -4.82 15.98
C THR A 204 -8.43 -3.54 15.45
N ARG A 205 -7.65 -2.60 14.90
CA ARG A 205 -8.19 -1.45 14.19
C ARG A 205 -9.06 -1.87 12.99
N ALA A 206 -8.72 -2.98 12.32
CA ALA A 206 -9.49 -3.56 11.23
C ALA A 206 -10.77 -4.30 11.70
N GLY A 207 -11.11 -4.28 12.99
CA GLY A 207 -12.29 -4.95 13.55
C GLY A 207 -12.09 -6.43 13.85
N LEU A 208 -10.87 -6.94 13.78
CA LEU A 208 -10.58 -8.36 13.96
C LEU A 208 -9.99 -8.65 15.34
N GLU A 209 -10.23 -9.87 15.85
CA GLU A 209 -9.58 -10.35 17.06
C GLU A 209 -8.06 -10.43 16.90
N GLY A 210 -7.32 -10.02 17.92
CA GLY A 210 -5.86 -10.06 17.92
C GLY A 210 -5.32 -11.49 17.94
N TYR A 211 -4.14 -11.67 17.37
CA TYR A 211 -3.42 -12.95 17.44
C TYR A 211 -2.94 -13.25 18.87
N PRO A 212 -2.93 -14.54 19.27
CA PRO A 212 -2.48 -14.92 20.61
C PRO A 212 -0.96 -14.72 20.76
N ASN A 213 -0.54 -14.29 21.93
CA ASN A 213 0.89 -14.02 22.23
C ASN A 213 1.74 -15.29 22.40
N THR A 214 1.20 -16.46 22.02
CA THR A 214 1.86 -17.77 22.10
C THR A 214 2.37 -18.26 20.75
N MET A 215 2.18 -17.49 19.68
CA MET A 215 2.60 -17.88 18.33
C MET A 215 4.12 -18.02 18.25
N SER A 216 4.55 -19.03 17.49
CA SER A 216 5.94 -19.22 17.11
C SER A 216 6.44 -18.10 16.19
N GLN A 217 7.76 -18.03 15.99
CA GLN A 217 8.35 -17.07 15.05
C GLN A 217 7.82 -17.25 13.61
N THR A 218 7.61 -18.50 13.17
CA THR A 218 7.09 -18.79 11.83
C THR A 218 5.63 -18.34 11.69
N GLU A 219 4.77 -18.70 12.64
CA GLU A 219 3.38 -18.29 12.63
C GLU A 219 3.23 -16.75 12.70
N THR A 220 4.07 -16.10 13.50
CA THR A 220 4.10 -14.63 13.58
C THR A 220 4.55 -14.00 12.27
N ARG A 221 5.56 -14.57 11.58
CA ARG A 221 5.99 -14.12 10.26
C ARG A 221 4.85 -14.21 9.24
N ASP A 222 4.17 -15.33 9.18
CA ASP A 222 3.07 -15.54 8.24
C ASP A 222 1.90 -14.58 8.53
N ALA A 223 1.60 -14.34 9.79
CA ALA A 223 0.59 -13.35 10.21
C ALA A 223 0.98 -11.93 9.81
N ILE A 224 2.24 -11.52 10.00
CA ILE A 224 2.73 -10.20 9.57
C ILE A 224 2.64 -10.05 8.04
N VAL A 225 3.03 -11.06 7.28
CA VAL A 225 2.96 -11.05 5.81
C VAL A 225 1.51 -10.89 5.33
N LEU A 226 0.57 -11.62 5.97
CA LEU A 226 -0.85 -11.50 5.66
C LEU A 226 -1.38 -10.11 6.03
N GLU A 227 -1.08 -9.62 7.22
CA GLU A 227 -1.57 -8.33 7.69
C GLU A 227 -1.04 -7.18 6.82
N ARG A 228 0.25 -7.20 6.45
CA ARG A 228 0.83 -6.25 5.49
C ARG A 228 0.10 -6.27 4.15
N ARG A 229 -0.23 -7.47 3.66
CA ARG A 229 -0.92 -7.63 2.39
C ARG A 229 -2.32 -7.02 2.39
N LEU A 230 -3.09 -7.23 3.48
CA LEU A 230 -4.44 -6.70 3.62
C LEU A 230 -4.43 -5.19 3.89
N GLU A 231 -3.60 -4.76 4.82
CA GLU A 231 -3.50 -3.38 5.27
C GLU A 231 -3.02 -2.43 4.16
N LEU A 232 -1.96 -2.82 3.46
CA LEU A 232 -1.26 -2.00 2.48
C LEU A 232 -1.62 -2.34 1.03
N SER A 233 -2.73 -3.05 0.81
CA SER A 233 -3.22 -3.35 -0.55
C SER A 233 -3.31 -2.07 -1.37
N PHE A 234 -2.80 -2.11 -2.60
CA PHE A 234 -2.80 -1.01 -3.57
C PHE A 234 -1.98 0.23 -3.20
N GLU A 235 -1.17 0.18 -2.14
CA GLU A 235 -0.27 1.26 -1.72
C GLU A 235 1.18 1.10 -2.26
N GLY A 236 1.37 0.26 -3.28
CA GLY A 236 2.64 0.13 -4.01
C GLY A 236 3.75 -0.66 -3.32
N VAL A 237 3.49 -1.28 -2.16
CA VAL A 237 4.56 -1.95 -1.37
C VAL A 237 4.71 -3.45 -1.66
N ARG A 238 3.67 -4.12 -2.21
CA ARG A 238 3.62 -5.58 -2.32
C ARG A 238 4.77 -6.19 -3.11
N TRP A 239 5.13 -5.62 -4.25
CA TRP A 239 6.22 -6.13 -5.08
C TRP A 239 7.56 -6.10 -4.33
N PHE A 240 7.84 -5.00 -3.66
CA PHE A 240 9.07 -4.84 -2.88
C PHE A 240 9.12 -5.83 -1.70
N ASP A 241 8.00 -6.07 -1.03
CA ASP A 241 7.90 -7.08 0.01
C ASP A 241 8.19 -8.49 -0.54
N LEU A 242 7.64 -8.86 -1.68
CA LEU A 242 7.88 -10.15 -2.31
C LEU A 242 9.35 -10.34 -2.74
N VAL A 243 9.97 -9.31 -3.30
CA VAL A 243 11.37 -9.38 -3.74
C VAL A 243 12.31 -9.51 -2.54
N ARG A 244 12.18 -8.61 -1.53
CA ARG A 244 13.08 -8.62 -0.37
C ARG A 244 12.97 -9.87 0.51
N THR A 245 11.79 -10.51 0.52
CA THR A 245 11.58 -11.77 1.26
C THR A 245 11.83 -13.03 0.43
N GLY A 246 12.29 -12.88 -0.83
CA GLY A 246 12.57 -14.01 -1.74
C GLY A 246 11.31 -14.76 -2.22
N LYS A 247 10.12 -14.19 -2.06
CA LYS A 247 8.84 -14.82 -2.40
C LYS A 247 8.30 -14.46 -3.79
N ALA A 248 8.95 -13.55 -4.51
CA ALA A 248 8.45 -13.02 -5.78
C ALA A 248 8.19 -14.14 -6.80
N TYR A 249 9.17 -15.01 -7.03
CA TYR A 249 9.01 -16.11 -7.98
C TYR A 249 7.94 -17.12 -7.55
N GLU A 250 7.91 -17.51 -6.29
CA GLU A 250 6.91 -18.46 -5.77
C GLU A 250 5.47 -17.97 -6.01
N VAL A 251 5.23 -16.68 -5.79
CA VAL A 251 3.90 -16.07 -5.92
C VAL A 251 3.54 -15.78 -7.38
N MET A 252 4.52 -15.45 -8.23
CA MET A 252 4.26 -14.92 -9.57
C MET A 252 4.57 -15.91 -10.71
N LYS A 253 5.13 -17.10 -10.44
CA LYS A 253 5.50 -18.10 -11.47
C LYS A 253 4.33 -18.47 -12.39
N ASP A 254 3.13 -18.63 -11.83
CA ASP A 254 1.93 -18.96 -12.60
C ASP A 254 1.37 -17.77 -13.43
N LYS A 255 1.99 -16.59 -13.27
CA LYS A 255 1.73 -15.39 -14.08
C LYS A 255 2.83 -15.14 -15.12
N GLY A 256 3.68 -16.12 -15.36
CA GLY A 256 4.74 -16.05 -16.37
C GLY A 256 6.07 -15.45 -15.88
N MET A 257 6.23 -15.25 -14.58
CA MET A 257 7.50 -14.77 -14.04
C MET A 257 8.57 -15.86 -14.10
N ALA A 258 9.76 -15.53 -14.58
CA ALA A 258 10.97 -16.36 -14.45
C ALA A 258 11.80 -15.93 -13.22
N PRO A 259 12.64 -16.81 -12.67
CA PRO A 259 13.41 -16.52 -11.44
C PRO A 259 14.29 -15.26 -11.50
N TYR A 260 14.81 -14.92 -12.69
CA TYR A 260 15.67 -13.75 -12.88
C TYR A 260 14.90 -12.42 -12.94
N MET A 261 13.58 -12.43 -13.12
CA MET A 261 12.74 -11.23 -13.28
C MET A 261 12.57 -10.43 -11.98
N THR A 262 13.32 -10.71 -10.94
CA THR A 262 13.41 -9.87 -9.74
C THR A 262 14.22 -8.60 -9.94
N VAL A 263 14.99 -8.56 -11.02
CA VAL A 263 15.67 -7.36 -11.53
C VAL A 263 15.17 -7.06 -12.94
N PHE A 264 15.20 -5.79 -13.34
CA PHE A 264 14.80 -5.38 -14.69
C PHE A 264 15.98 -5.46 -15.65
N PRO A 265 15.73 -5.61 -16.97
CA PRO A 265 16.79 -5.49 -17.97
C PRO A 265 17.38 -4.07 -17.94
N ILE A 266 18.68 -3.97 -18.15
CA ILE A 266 19.32 -2.68 -18.39
C ILE A 266 18.83 -2.20 -19.78
N PRO A 267 18.37 -0.94 -19.93
CA PRO A 267 17.93 -0.44 -21.22
C PRO A 267 19.00 -0.64 -22.30
N LEU A 268 18.60 -1.18 -23.45
CA LEU A 268 19.51 -1.52 -24.53
C LEU A 268 20.38 -0.31 -24.97
N SER A 269 19.81 0.88 -24.95
CA SER A 269 20.54 2.12 -25.25
C SER A 269 21.71 2.36 -24.30
N GLN A 270 21.62 1.95 -23.04
CA GLN A 270 22.71 2.08 -22.06
C GLN A 270 23.80 1.04 -22.29
N VAL A 271 23.39 -0.21 -22.58
CA VAL A 271 24.34 -1.28 -22.94
C VAL A 271 25.11 -0.91 -24.19
N GLN A 272 24.45 -0.34 -25.20
CA GLN A 272 25.09 0.06 -26.47
C GLN A 272 26.06 1.24 -26.34
N ILE A 273 25.89 2.13 -25.37
CA ILE A 273 26.83 3.24 -25.13
C ILE A 273 28.19 2.69 -24.71
N ILE A 274 28.22 1.72 -23.81
CA ILE A 274 29.49 1.11 -23.34
C ILE A 274 30.00 0.11 -24.40
N ASN A 275 29.09 -0.66 -25.02
CA ASN A 275 29.35 -1.66 -26.06
C ASN A 275 30.48 -2.64 -25.74
N ASP A 276 30.65 -2.96 -24.47
CA ASP A 276 31.57 -3.94 -23.93
C ASP A 276 30.89 -4.75 -22.82
N PRO A 277 30.41 -5.98 -23.14
CA PRO A 277 29.70 -6.80 -22.15
C PRO A 277 30.61 -7.32 -21.03
N THR A 278 31.93 -7.19 -21.13
CA THR A 278 32.86 -7.57 -20.05
C THR A 278 32.93 -6.50 -18.97
N ILE A 279 32.66 -5.25 -19.33
CA ILE A 279 32.64 -4.08 -18.43
C ILE A 279 31.23 -3.81 -17.93
N PHE A 280 30.24 -3.91 -18.82
CA PHE A 280 28.85 -3.58 -18.56
C PHE A 280 27.90 -4.61 -19.17
N PRO A 281 27.81 -5.80 -18.57
CA PRO A 281 26.93 -6.86 -19.04
C PRO A 281 25.46 -6.54 -18.79
N GLN A 282 24.59 -7.11 -19.61
CA GLN A 282 23.16 -7.15 -19.32
C GLN A 282 22.89 -7.98 -18.05
N ASN A 283 21.80 -7.72 -17.36
CA ASN A 283 21.35 -8.55 -16.25
C ASN A 283 21.06 -9.98 -16.73
N PRO A 284 21.42 -11.01 -15.92
CA PRO A 284 21.21 -12.40 -16.30
C PRO A 284 19.77 -12.69 -16.72
N GLY A 285 19.61 -13.42 -17.84
CA GLY A 285 18.31 -13.82 -18.37
C GLY A 285 17.67 -12.83 -19.35
N TYR A 286 18.34 -11.72 -19.68
CA TYR A 286 17.90 -10.70 -20.64
C TYR A 286 18.86 -10.54 -21.83
N ASP A 287 19.55 -11.61 -22.19
CA ASP A 287 20.51 -11.64 -23.31
C ASP A 287 19.83 -11.47 -24.68
#